data_00f480b4af636eccccb94e3f10dc241a
#
_entry.id   00f480b4af636eccccb94e3f10dc241a
#
_cell.length_a   1.000
_cell.length_b   1.000
_cell.length_c   1.000
_cell.angle_alpha   90.00
_cell.angle_beta   90.00
_cell.angle_gamma   90.00
#
_symmetry.space_group_name_H-M   'P 1'
#
loop_
_entity.id
_entity.type
_entity.pdbx_description
1 polymer ?
#
loop_
_entity_poly.entity_id
_entity_poly.type
_entity_poly.pdbx_seq_one_letter_code
_entity_poly.pdbx_strand_id
1 'polypeptide(L)'
;MSYYLKEKDVGKSMVKRLYIIICMLLVFVGCNAQTANQLIREGNKLFSSKNYAQAEILYHKAIDKDGSNAIANYNLGRCLQAQKKNEEAKKLYDNAAKLEKDPVRLSSSYNNLGTIFQDEQNYEKAIEAYKSALRSNPNHKNARYNLELCKRKLKQQQNQQSSDKNKSDKDKEKKKKQPQNQNQNKNNQKNNQKNKQQKDNQGMSKDNAEQLLNAVKQQEKETQERLSKVIRQPSDKKLDKNW
;
A
#
# COMPACT_ATOMS: atom_id res chain seq x y z
N MET A 1 -13.89 82.21 6.26
CA MET A 1 -12.88 81.34 6.93
C MET A 1 -13.47 80.05 7.51
N SER A 2 -14.71 80.03 8.01
CA SER A 2 -15.37 78.86 8.61
C SER A 2 -15.70 77.73 7.64
N TYR A 3 -16.06 78.00 6.39
CA TYR A 3 -16.39 76.99 5.38
C TYR A 3 -15.19 76.13 4.95
N TYR A 4 -14.00 76.69 4.83
CA TYR A 4 -12.79 75.99 4.42
C TYR A 4 -12.27 75.00 5.48
N LEU A 5 -12.53 75.25 6.76
CA LEU A 5 -12.18 74.34 7.85
C LEU A 5 -13.08 73.13 7.92
N LYS A 6 -14.40 73.32 7.61
CA LYS A 6 -15.40 72.28 7.61
C LYS A 6 -15.20 71.24 6.46
N GLU A 7 -14.77 71.71 5.31
CA GLU A 7 -14.48 70.85 4.17
C GLU A 7 -13.21 69.97 4.38
N LYS A 8 -12.20 70.52 5.04
CA LYS A 8 -10.98 69.78 5.42
C LYS A 8 -11.27 68.68 6.46
N ASP A 9 -12.21 68.90 7.38
CA ASP A 9 -12.55 67.89 8.40
C ASP A 9 -13.43 66.75 7.83
N VAL A 10 -14.29 67.06 6.86
CA VAL A 10 -15.10 66.07 6.13
C VAL A 10 -14.16 65.16 5.30
N GLY A 11 -13.18 65.76 4.60
CA GLY A 11 -12.20 64.95 3.84
C GLY A 11 -11.34 64.03 4.71
N LYS A 12 -10.88 64.53 5.88
CA LYS A 12 -10.15 63.68 6.84
C LYS A 12 -11.01 62.57 7.43
N SER A 13 -12.29 62.81 7.67
CA SER A 13 -13.25 61.82 8.16
C SER A 13 -13.50 60.73 7.11
N MET A 14 -13.65 61.09 5.83
CA MET A 14 -13.82 60.11 4.73
C MET A 14 -12.59 59.24 4.56
N VAL A 15 -11.38 59.82 4.57
CA VAL A 15 -10.12 59.06 4.47
C VAL A 15 -9.97 58.08 5.64
N LYS A 16 -10.28 58.48 6.86
CA LYS A 16 -10.29 57.57 8.02
C LYS A 16 -11.26 56.42 7.86
N ARG A 17 -12.50 56.69 7.38
CA ARG A 17 -13.50 55.64 7.11
C ARG A 17 -13.02 54.67 6.01
N LEU A 18 -12.44 55.20 4.93
CA LEU A 18 -11.87 54.39 3.86
C LEU A 18 -10.74 53.48 4.37
N TYR A 19 -9.84 54.03 5.21
CA TYR A 19 -8.76 53.28 5.83
C TYR A 19 -9.29 52.15 6.74
N ILE A 20 -10.29 52.39 7.53
CA ILE A 20 -10.97 51.39 8.39
C ILE A 20 -11.59 50.28 7.53
N ILE A 21 -12.25 50.62 6.41
CA ILE A 21 -12.86 49.65 5.50
C ILE A 21 -11.78 48.79 4.83
N ILE A 22 -10.66 49.39 4.40
CA ILE A 22 -9.54 48.66 3.81
C ILE A 22 -8.91 47.71 4.85
N CYS A 23 -8.70 48.17 6.07
CA CYS A 23 -8.20 47.35 7.17
C CYS A 23 -9.14 46.19 7.50
N MET A 24 -10.48 46.43 7.55
CA MET A 24 -11.47 45.37 7.72
C MET A 24 -11.45 44.37 6.58
N LEU A 25 -11.33 44.81 5.33
CA LEU A 25 -11.22 43.92 4.17
C LEU A 25 -9.95 43.06 4.23
N LEU A 26 -8.80 43.64 4.62
CA LEU A 26 -7.56 42.92 4.77
C LEU A 26 -7.62 41.85 5.89
N VAL A 27 -8.28 42.17 7.02
CA VAL A 27 -8.52 41.21 8.10
C VAL A 27 -9.48 40.09 7.66
N PHE A 28 -10.49 40.39 6.86
CA PHE A 28 -11.45 39.39 6.36
C PHE A 28 -10.83 38.41 5.37
N VAL A 29 -9.88 38.86 4.54
CA VAL A 29 -9.15 38.01 3.60
C VAL A 29 -8.13 37.11 4.32
N GLY A 30 -7.52 37.58 5.42
CA GLY A 30 -6.55 36.80 6.20
C GLY A 30 -7.16 35.66 7.04
N CYS A 31 -8.45 35.77 7.44
CA CYS A 31 -9.07 34.82 8.36
C CYS A 31 -9.55 33.49 7.74
N ASN A 32 -9.59 33.37 6.42
CA ASN A 32 -10.15 32.16 5.76
C ASN A 32 -9.11 31.30 5.05
N ALA A 33 -7.82 31.56 5.17
CA ALA A 33 -6.80 30.74 4.56
C ALA A 33 -6.55 29.47 5.39
N GLN A 34 -7.19 28.35 5.04
CA GLN A 34 -6.92 27.05 5.63
C GLN A 34 -5.45 26.69 5.48
N THR A 35 -4.81 26.27 6.57
CA THR A 35 -3.43 25.78 6.54
C THR A 35 -3.38 24.36 5.97
N ALA A 36 -2.20 23.93 5.45
CA ALA A 36 -1.99 22.57 5.00
C ALA A 36 -2.39 21.54 6.07
N ASN A 37 -2.03 21.79 7.33
CA ASN A 37 -2.38 20.90 8.45
C ASN A 37 -3.89 20.81 8.73
N GLN A 38 -4.64 21.90 8.55
CA GLN A 38 -6.10 21.85 8.66
C GLN A 38 -6.73 21.00 7.56
N LEU A 39 -6.28 21.20 6.31
CA LEU A 39 -6.73 20.41 5.15
C LEU A 39 -6.40 18.92 5.33
N ILE A 40 -5.22 18.58 5.85
CA ILE A 40 -4.85 17.18 6.17
C ILE A 40 -5.80 16.60 7.23
N ARG A 41 -6.09 17.32 8.30
CA ARG A 41 -7.03 16.84 9.34
C ARG A 41 -8.45 16.59 8.82
N GLU A 42 -8.95 17.49 7.99
CA GLU A 42 -10.27 17.32 7.34
C GLU A 42 -10.24 16.15 6.34
N GLY A 43 -9.19 16.04 5.54
CA GLY A 43 -8.98 14.91 4.63
C GLY A 43 -8.95 13.58 5.40
N ASN A 44 -8.29 13.53 6.56
CA ASN A 44 -8.25 12.33 7.40
C ASN A 44 -9.64 11.92 7.91
N LYS A 45 -10.51 12.88 8.25
CA LYS A 45 -11.91 12.58 8.64
C LYS A 45 -12.67 11.95 7.47
N LEU A 46 -12.55 12.53 6.28
CA LEU A 46 -13.20 12.00 5.07
C LEU A 46 -12.65 10.63 4.67
N PHE A 47 -11.35 10.44 4.77
CA PHE A 47 -10.71 9.14 4.53
C PHE A 47 -11.23 8.06 5.49
N SER A 48 -11.37 8.39 6.79
CA SER A 48 -11.89 7.48 7.79
C SER A 48 -13.35 7.08 7.54
N SER A 49 -14.15 7.99 6.98
CA SER A 49 -15.53 7.71 6.52
C SER A 49 -15.60 7.10 5.12
N LYS A 50 -14.45 6.68 4.54
CA LYS A 50 -14.30 6.09 3.20
C LYS A 50 -14.72 7.02 2.04
N ASN A 51 -14.86 8.31 2.31
CA ASN A 51 -15.12 9.31 1.27
C ASN A 51 -13.80 9.71 0.60
N TYR A 52 -13.23 8.77 -0.14
CA TYR A 52 -11.90 8.92 -0.71
C TYR A 52 -11.80 10.05 -1.74
N ALA A 53 -12.83 10.25 -2.55
CA ALA A 53 -12.82 11.30 -3.58
C ALA A 53 -12.71 12.72 -2.97
N GLN A 54 -13.45 12.99 -1.89
CA GLN A 54 -13.37 14.28 -1.21
C GLN A 54 -12.09 14.42 -0.38
N ALA A 55 -11.61 13.32 0.23
CA ALA A 55 -10.33 13.30 0.93
C ALA A 55 -9.16 13.62 -0.02
N GLU A 56 -9.16 13.05 -1.23
CA GLU A 56 -8.18 13.30 -2.28
C GLU A 56 -8.07 14.80 -2.61
N ILE A 57 -9.21 15.48 -2.78
CA ILE A 57 -9.24 16.92 -3.05
C ILE A 57 -8.57 17.72 -1.93
N LEU A 58 -8.84 17.37 -0.67
CA LEU A 58 -8.27 18.09 0.47
C LEU A 58 -6.77 17.83 0.61
N TYR A 59 -6.30 16.60 0.34
CA TYR A 59 -4.88 16.31 0.36
C TYR A 59 -4.13 17.00 -0.78
N HIS A 60 -4.72 17.10 -1.97
CA HIS A 60 -4.16 17.91 -3.07
C HIS A 60 -4.04 19.37 -2.66
N LYS A 61 -5.09 19.98 -2.11
CA LYS A 61 -5.04 21.35 -1.60
C LYS A 61 -3.97 21.54 -0.51
N ALA A 62 -3.74 20.51 0.31
CA ALA A 62 -2.67 20.56 1.32
C ALA A 62 -1.27 20.57 0.69
N ILE A 63 -1.06 19.77 -0.36
CA ILE A 63 0.20 19.74 -1.14
C ILE A 63 0.39 21.07 -1.91
N ASP A 64 -0.65 21.64 -2.47
CA ASP A 64 -0.61 22.95 -3.14
C ASP A 64 -0.19 24.07 -2.18
N LYS A 65 -0.57 23.96 -0.90
CA LYS A 65 -0.17 24.90 0.15
C LYS A 65 1.25 24.67 0.65
N ASP A 66 1.68 23.41 0.74
CA ASP A 66 3.00 23.00 1.20
C ASP A 66 3.44 21.73 0.47
N GLY A 67 4.13 21.92 -0.66
CA GLY A 67 4.61 20.82 -1.51
C GLY A 67 5.64 19.92 -0.82
N SER A 68 6.29 20.42 0.23
CA SER A 68 7.28 19.67 1.03
C SER A 68 6.65 18.85 2.18
N ASN A 69 5.34 18.87 2.32
CA ASN A 69 4.63 18.19 3.39
C ASN A 69 4.60 16.67 3.17
N ALA A 70 5.48 15.96 3.84
CA ALA A 70 5.56 14.49 3.76
C ALA A 70 4.24 13.81 4.15
N ILE A 71 3.55 14.34 5.17
CA ILE A 71 2.27 13.76 5.66
C ILE A 71 1.17 13.91 4.61
N ALA A 72 1.09 15.05 3.92
CA ALA A 72 0.11 15.26 2.86
C ALA A 72 0.34 14.28 1.69
N ASN A 73 1.60 14.13 1.24
CA ASN A 73 1.98 13.17 0.20
C ASN A 73 1.65 11.72 0.62
N TYR A 74 1.99 11.34 1.84
CA TYR A 74 1.69 10.01 2.38
C TYR A 74 0.18 9.73 2.43
N ASN A 75 -0.62 10.68 2.94
CA ASN A 75 -2.06 10.49 3.07
C ASN A 75 -2.77 10.49 1.72
N LEU A 76 -2.32 11.29 0.75
CA LEU A 76 -2.80 11.22 -0.62
C LEU A 76 -2.47 9.87 -1.25
N GLY A 77 -1.24 9.36 -1.04
CA GLY A 77 -0.84 8.03 -1.48
C GLY A 77 -1.75 6.93 -0.94
N ARG A 78 -2.08 6.97 0.35
CA ARG A 78 -3.06 6.06 0.97
C ARG A 78 -4.45 6.18 0.35
N CYS A 79 -4.88 7.39 0.09
CA CYS A 79 -6.18 7.67 -0.50
C CYS A 79 -6.29 7.10 -1.92
N LEU A 80 -5.27 7.29 -2.74
CA LEU A 80 -5.21 6.75 -4.09
C LEU A 80 -5.08 5.22 -4.11
N GLN A 81 -4.31 4.64 -3.18
CA GLN A 81 -4.22 3.19 -3.03
C GLN A 81 -5.58 2.58 -2.67
N ALA A 82 -6.35 3.21 -1.77
CA ALA A 82 -7.70 2.76 -1.44
C ALA A 82 -8.66 2.81 -2.65
N GLN A 83 -8.41 3.70 -3.59
CA GLN A 83 -9.12 3.82 -4.86
C GLN A 83 -8.54 2.94 -5.98
N LYS A 84 -7.53 2.11 -5.71
CA LYS A 84 -6.82 1.27 -6.68
C LYS A 84 -6.01 2.04 -7.74
N LYS A 85 -5.73 3.31 -7.52
CA LYS A 85 -4.86 4.16 -8.35
C LYS A 85 -3.38 3.94 -7.95
N ASN A 86 -2.90 2.70 -8.11
CA ASN A 86 -1.63 2.24 -7.54
C ASN A 86 -0.40 2.97 -8.10
N GLU A 87 -0.38 3.27 -9.39
CA GLU A 87 0.76 3.96 -10.02
C GLU A 87 1.00 5.37 -9.46
N GLU A 88 -0.09 6.10 -9.22
CA GLU A 88 -0.02 7.42 -8.62
C GLU A 88 0.35 7.32 -7.13
N ALA A 89 -0.23 6.35 -6.42
CA ALA A 89 0.07 6.10 -5.02
C ALA A 89 1.55 5.78 -4.79
N LYS A 90 2.19 4.97 -5.66
CA LYS A 90 3.63 4.68 -5.59
C LYS A 90 4.49 5.94 -5.65
N LYS A 91 4.18 6.86 -6.58
CA LYS A 91 4.90 8.14 -6.70
C LYS A 91 4.79 8.98 -5.44
N LEU A 92 3.60 9.01 -4.84
CA LEU A 92 3.35 9.78 -3.62
C LEU A 92 4.03 9.18 -2.40
N TYR A 93 4.06 7.86 -2.26
CA TYR A 93 4.82 7.21 -1.19
C TYR A 93 6.34 7.42 -1.33
N ASP A 94 6.84 7.42 -2.56
CA ASP A 94 8.25 7.72 -2.82
C ASP A 94 8.58 9.18 -2.48
N ASN A 95 7.72 10.13 -2.87
CA ASN A 95 7.86 11.53 -2.49
C ASN A 95 7.79 11.72 -0.96
N ALA A 96 6.81 11.09 -0.31
CA ALA A 96 6.70 11.12 1.14
C ALA A 96 7.97 10.57 1.82
N ALA A 97 8.54 9.48 1.30
CA ALA A 97 9.78 8.90 1.83
C ALA A 97 11.00 9.82 1.65
N LYS A 98 11.06 10.60 0.56
CA LYS A 98 12.14 11.58 0.34
C LYS A 98 12.06 12.79 1.27
N LEU A 99 10.84 13.19 1.62
CA LEU A 99 10.58 14.39 2.44
C LEU A 99 10.57 14.08 3.94
N GLU A 100 10.26 12.84 4.34
CA GLU A 100 10.05 12.46 5.73
C GLU A 100 11.38 12.27 6.49
N LYS A 101 11.47 12.87 7.65
CA LYS A 101 12.63 12.77 8.56
C LYS A 101 12.38 11.85 9.75
N ASP A 102 11.12 11.65 10.13
CA ASP A 102 10.78 10.74 11.21
C ASP A 102 10.88 9.27 10.74
N PRO A 103 11.71 8.45 11.40
CA PRO A 103 11.98 7.10 10.92
C PRO A 103 10.76 6.16 10.96
N VAL A 104 9.79 6.43 11.84
CA VAL A 104 8.56 5.61 11.95
C VAL A 104 7.63 5.90 10.77
N ARG A 105 7.45 7.20 10.42
CA ARG A 105 6.64 7.60 9.27
C ARG A 105 7.31 7.24 7.95
N LEU A 106 8.63 7.39 7.86
CA LEU A 106 9.43 6.94 6.71
C LEU A 106 9.25 5.44 6.47
N SER A 107 9.34 4.64 7.51
CA SER A 107 9.08 3.20 7.47
C SER A 107 7.67 2.86 6.97
N SER A 108 6.68 3.65 7.35
CA SER A 108 5.29 3.47 6.90
C SER A 108 5.14 3.71 5.40
N SER A 109 5.83 4.71 4.84
CA SER A 109 5.83 4.99 3.40
C SER A 109 6.42 3.82 2.61
N TYR A 110 7.58 3.30 3.02
CA TYR A 110 8.18 2.12 2.39
C TYR A 110 7.34 0.86 2.56
N ASN A 111 6.70 0.66 3.73
CA ASN A 111 5.81 -0.48 3.92
C ASN A 111 4.63 -0.45 2.94
N ASN A 112 3.98 0.71 2.76
CA ASN A 112 2.85 0.83 1.85
C ASN A 112 3.26 0.69 0.38
N LEU A 113 4.42 1.21 0.01
CA LEU A 113 5.03 0.96 -1.30
C LEU A 113 5.24 -0.54 -1.52
N GLY A 114 5.76 -1.24 -0.52
CA GLY A 114 5.92 -2.69 -0.53
C GLY A 114 4.60 -3.45 -0.70
N THR A 115 3.51 -2.99 -0.07
CA THR A 115 2.19 -3.64 -0.23
C THR A 115 1.67 -3.51 -1.66
N ILE A 116 1.87 -2.37 -2.31
CA ILE A 116 1.48 -2.22 -3.72
C ILE A 116 2.28 -3.19 -4.61
N PHE A 117 3.61 -3.26 -4.46
CA PHE A 117 4.42 -4.21 -5.23
C PHE A 117 4.05 -5.67 -4.95
N GLN A 118 3.68 -5.99 -3.71
CA GLN A 118 3.20 -7.33 -3.34
C GLN A 118 1.88 -7.66 -4.03
N ASP A 119 0.92 -6.74 -4.08
CA ASP A 119 -0.36 -6.91 -4.76
C ASP A 119 -0.18 -7.06 -6.28
N GLU A 120 0.84 -6.41 -6.85
CA GLU A 120 1.26 -6.56 -8.24
C GLU A 120 2.09 -7.84 -8.49
N GLN A 121 2.29 -8.67 -7.47
CA GLN A 121 3.13 -9.89 -7.50
C GLN A 121 4.60 -9.63 -7.87
N ASN A 122 5.05 -8.38 -7.78
CA ASN A 122 6.45 -8.01 -7.94
C ASN A 122 7.17 -8.18 -6.60
N TYR A 123 7.42 -9.45 -6.26
CA TYR A 123 7.93 -9.80 -4.92
C TYR A 123 9.36 -9.30 -4.70
N GLU A 124 10.17 -9.14 -5.75
CA GLU A 124 11.52 -8.56 -5.65
C GLU A 124 11.46 -7.12 -5.15
N LYS A 125 10.65 -6.27 -5.81
CA LYS A 125 10.49 -4.86 -5.42
C LYS A 125 9.81 -4.73 -4.06
N ALA A 126 8.84 -5.60 -3.75
CA ALA A 126 8.20 -5.63 -2.44
C ALA A 126 9.21 -5.93 -1.33
N ILE A 127 10.10 -6.91 -1.52
CA ILE A 127 11.16 -7.27 -0.58
C ILE A 127 12.09 -6.08 -0.33
N GLU A 128 12.52 -5.37 -1.36
CA GLU A 128 13.40 -4.20 -1.20
C GLU A 128 12.70 -3.05 -0.46
N ALA A 129 11.43 -2.80 -0.76
CA ALA A 129 10.65 -1.80 -0.04
C ALA A 129 10.48 -2.16 1.45
N TYR A 130 10.16 -3.41 1.78
CA TYR A 130 10.04 -3.85 3.18
C TYR A 130 11.38 -3.84 3.92
N LYS A 131 12.49 -4.16 3.25
CA LYS A 131 13.83 -3.98 3.83
C LYS A 131 14.11 -2.51 4.14
N SER A 132 13.72 -1.59 3.25
CA SER A 132 13.86 -0.15 3.48
C SER A 132 13.02 0.32 4.66
N ALA A 133 11.78 -0.19 4.78
CA ALA A 133 10.93 0.06 5.93
C ALA A 133 11.61 -0.40 7.25
N LEU A 134 12.20 -1.60 7.25
CA LEU A 134 12.87 -2.15 8.44
C LEU A 134 14.21 -1.48 8.74
N ARG A 135 14.92 -0.94 7.75
CA ARG A 135 16.11 -0.10 7.98
C ARG A 135 15.74 1.19 8.70
N SER A 136 14.61 1.81 8.32
CA SER A 136 14.11 3.03 8.96
C SER A 136 13.53 2.74 10.35
N ASN A 137 12.75 1.68 10.51
CA ASN A 137 12.18 1.26 11.78
C ASN A 137 12.26 -0.27 11.95
N PRO A 138 13.28 -0.79 12.65
CA PRO A 138 13.44 -2.23 12.88
C PRO A 138 12.26 -2.88 13.62
N ASN A 139 11.44 -2.11 14.32
CA ASN A 139 10.29 -2.60 15.06
C ASN A 139 8.98 -2.64 14.26
N HIS A 140 9.02 -2.35 12.97
CA HIS A 140 7.83 -2.36 12.11
C HIS A 140 7.33 -3.79 11.85
N LYS A 141 6.41 -4.26 12.68
CA LYS A 141 5.91 -5.66 12.68
C LYS A 141 5.35 -6.08 11.33
N ASN A 142 4.51 -5.24 10.70
CA ASN A 142 3.88 -5.55 9.42
C ASN A 142 4.92 -5.68 8.29
N ALA A 143 5.91 -4.78 8.23
CA ALA A 143 6.96 -4.86 7.22
C ALA A 143 7.79 -6.15 7.38
N ARG A 144 8.07 -6.58 8.62
CA ARG A 144 8.77 -7.84 8.90
C ARG A 144 7.97 -9.05 8.44
N TYR A 145 6.69 -9.10 8.77
CA TYR A 145 5.79 -10.17 8.36
C TYR A 145 5.70 -10.25 6.82
N ASN A 146 5.43 -9.11 6.18
CA ASN A 146 5.27 -9.03 4.73
C ASN A 146 6.56 -9.36 3.98
N LEU A 147 7.72 -8.97 4.52
CA LEU A 147 9.04 -9.34 3.98
C LEU A 147 9.19 -10.86 3.90
N GLU A 148 8.90 -11.57 4.99
CA GLU A 148 9.03 -13.04 5.02
C GLU A 148 7.97 -13.72 4.12
N LEU A 149 6.78 -13.15 4.03
CA LEU A 149 5.76 -13.63 3.10
C LEU A 149 6.21 -13.49 1.64
N CYS A 150 6.73 -12.32 1.25
CA CYS A 150 7.21 -12.07 -0.12
C CYS A 150 8.41 -12.95 -0.48
N LYS A 151 9.36 -13.18 0.43
CA LYS A 151 10.47 -14.13 0.22
C LYS A 151 9.96 -15.54 -0.11
N ARG A 152 8.96 -16.02 0.63
CA ARG A 152 8.36 -17.35 0.36
C ARG A 152 7.64 -17.38 -0.98
N LYS A 153 6.89 -16.33 -1.32
CA LYS A 153 6.18 -16.22 -2.61
C LYS A 153 7.15 -16.19 -3.79
N LEU A 154 8.23 -15.43 -3.67
CA LEU A 154 9.27 -15.35 -4.69
C LEU A 154 9.91 -16.72 -4.94
N LYS A 155 10.28 -17.45 -3.87
CA LYS A 155 10.83 -18.81 -3.98
C LYS A 155 9.84 -19.77 -4.66
N GLN A 156 8.56 -19.67 -4.34
CA GLN A 156 7.51 -20.48 -4.97
C GLN A 156 7.39 -20.18 -6.46
N GLN A 157 7.42 -18.92 -6.84
CA GLN A 157 7.34 -18.47 -8.23
C GLN A 157 8.54 -18.97 -9.05
N GLN A 158 9.76 -18.89 -8.49
CA GLN A 158 10.99 -19.40 -9.13
C GLN A 158 10.97 -20.92 -9.31
N ASN A 159 10.45 -21.66 -8.33
CA ASN A 159 10.34 -23.12 -8.43
C ASN A 159 9.34 -23.55 -9.51
N GLN A 160 8.22 -22.82 -9.66
CA GLN A 160 7.24 -23.09 -10.71
C GLN A 160 7.83 -22.87 -12.11
N GLN A 161 8.52 -21.73 -12.31
CA GLN A 161 9.18 -21.43 -13.59
C GLN A 161 10.24 -22.47 -13.97
N SER A 162 11.00 -22.97 -13.00
CA SER A 162 12.00 -24.02 -13.21
C SER A 162 11.36 -25.35 -13.61
N SER A 163 10.22 -25.70 -13.03
CA SER A 163 9.47 -26.93 -13.34
C SER A 163 8.88 -26.91 -14.76
N ASP A 164 8.38 -25.74 -15.17
CA ASP A 164 7.79 -25.59 -16.51
C ASP A 164 8.85 -25.59 -17.61
N LYS A 165 10.04 -25.02 -17.36
CA LYS A 165 11.17 -25.11 -18.28
C LYS A 165 11.62 -26.55 -18.47
N ASN A 166 11.76 -27.33 -17.40
CA ASN A 166 12.14 -28.73 -17.47
C ASN A 166 11.11 -29.62 -18.19
N LYS A 167 9.81 -29.28 -18.15
CA LYS A 167 8.79 -29.98 -18.93
C LYS A 167 8.89 -29.65 -20.42
N SER A 168 9.08 -28.39 -20.77
CA SER A 168 9.18 -27.97 -22.18
C SER A 168 10.41 -28.52 -22.88
N ASP A 169 11.52 -28.68 -22.18
CA ASP A 169 12.75 -29.25 -22.75
C ASP A 169 12.63 -30.78 -22.94
N LYS A 170 11.99 -31.50 -22.03
CA LYS A 170 11.67 -32.91 -22.19
C LYS A 170 10.75 -33.22 -23.36
N ASP A 171 9.78 -32.33 -23.61
CA ASP A 171 8.83 -32.47 -24.74
C ASP A 171 9.50 -32.15 -26.08
N LYS A 172 10.47 -31.22 -26.12
CA LYS A 172 11.31 -30.95 -27.32
C LYS A 172 12.26 -32.10 -27.62
N GLU A 173 12.81 -32.75 -26.62
CA GLU A 173 13.71 -33.91 -26.80
C GLU A 173 12.98 -35.16 -27.29
N LYS A 174 11.73 -35.37 -26.83
CA LYS A 174 10.87 -36.47 -27.31
C LYS A 174 10.43 -36.27 -28.77
N LYS A 175 10.26 -35.04 -29.26
CA LYS A 175 9.91 -34.76 -30.66
C LYS A 175 11.10 -34.91 -31.64
N LYS A 176 12.36 -34.90 -31.15
CA LYS A 176 13.56 -35.06 -31.97
C LYS A 176 14.01 -36.52 -32.12
N LYS A 177 13.44 -37.48 -31.40
CA LYS A 177 13.77 -38.91 -31.45
C LYS A 177 12.66 -39.77 -32.06
N GLN A 178 12.05 -39.37 -33.16
CA GLN A 178 11.32 -40.30 -34.03
C GLN A 178 12.17 -40.63 -35.25
N PRO A 179 12.76 -41.83 -35.35
CA PRO A 179 13.25 -42.37 -36.59
C PRO A 179 12.07 -42.92 -37.39
N GLN A 180 11.93 -42.48 -38.62
CA GLN A 180 11.18 -43.22 -39.63
C GLN A 180 11.74 -44.63 -39.74
N ASN A 181 10.95 -45.64 -39.44
CA ASN A 181 11.09 -46.90 -40.17
C ASN A 181 9.75 -47.63 -40.25
N GLN A 182 9.41 -47.95 -41.48
CA GLN A 182 8.26 -48.78 -41.87
C GLN A 182 8.57 -50.26 -41.62
N ASN A 183 7.50 -50.96 -41.29
CA ASN A 183 7.10 -52.28 -41.76
C ASN A 183 7.39 -53.51 -40.90
N GLN A 184 6.26 -54.22 -40.65
CA GLN A 184 6.04 -55.65 -40.48
C GLN A 184 6.52 -56.34 -39.18
N ASN A 185 5.66 -56.75 -38.29
CA ASN A 185 5.05 -58.09 -38.29
C ASN A 185 4.19 -58.35 -37.05
N LYS A 186 3.22 -59.18 -37.25
CA LYS A 186 2.15 -59.60 -36.35
C LYS A 186 2.65 -60.39 -35.12
N ASN A 187 1.84 -60.21 -34.06
CA ASN A 187 1.40 -61.26 -33.12
C ASN A 187 2.14 -61.44 -31.79
N ASN A 188 1.29 -61.45 -30.74
CA ASN A 188 1.46 -62.02 -29.41
C ASN A 188 2.28 -61.24 -28.38
N GLN A 189 1.61 -60.46 -27.53
CA GLN A 189 1.35 -60.87 -26.12
C GLN A 189 0.59 -59.75 -25.38
N LYS A 190 -0.67 -60.06 -25.11
CA LYS A 190 -1.44 -59.38 -24.05
C LYS A 190 -0.85 -59.70 -22.68
N ASN A 191 -0.94 -58.76 -21.81
CA ASN A 191 -0.66 -58.72 -20.37
C ASN A 191 0.78 -58.35 -19.98
N ASN A 192 0.92 -57.05 -19.64
CA ASN A 192 1.63 -56.52 -18.46
C ASN A 192 2.04 -55.05 -18.60
N GLN A 193 1.16 -54.15 -19.02
CA GLN A 193 1.45 -52.71 -18.98
C GLN A 193 0.20 -51.89 -18.61
N LYS A 194 -0.50 -52.33 -17.57
CA LYS A 194 -1.63 -51.54 -17.01
C LYS A 194 -1.36 -50.95 -15.63
N ASN A 195 -0.11 -50.92 -15.18
CA ASN A 195 0.23 -50.45 -13.81
C ASN A 195 1.36 -49.43 -13.69
N LYS A 196 1.66 -48.61 -14.73
CA LYS A 196 2.71 -47.60 -14.63
C LYS A 196 2.34 -46.22 -15.19
N GLN A 197 1.09 -45.96 -15.59
CA GLN A 197 0.63 -44.66 -16.09
C GLN A 197 -0.41 -43.97 -15.22
N GLN A 198 -0.57 -44.38 -13.95
CA GLN A 198 -1.54 -43.83 -13.00
C GLN A 198 -0.90 -43.18 -11.78
N LYS A 199 0.38 -42.71 -11.86
CA LYS A 199 1.08 -42.11 -10.71
C LYS A 199 1.47 -40.65 -10.87
N ASP A 200 1.14 -39.97 -11.95
CA ASP A 200 1.52 -38.56 -12.15
C ASP A 200 0.34 -37.58 -12.23
N ASN A 201 -0.87 -38.00 -11.84
CA ASN A 201 -2.05 -37.11 -11.73
C ASN A 201 -2.75 -37.30 -10.38
N GLN A 202 -2.00 -37.55 -9.32
CA GLN A 202 -2.55 -37.42 -7.97
C GLN A 202 -2.39 -35.98 -7.52
N GLY A 203 -3.44 -35.18 -7.74
CA GLY A 203 -3.74 -34.07 -6.86
C GLY A 203 -3.61 -34.55 -5.41
N MET A 204 -3.12 -33.68 -4.53
CA MET A 204 -2.92 -33.91 -3.10
C MET A 204 -3.98 -34.88 -2.56
N SER A 205 -3.56 -36.00 -1.95
CA SER A 205 -4.48 -36.98 -1.39
C SER A 205 -5.47 -36.28 -0.46
N LYS A 206 -6.74 -36.74 -0.44
CA LYS A 206 -7.76 -36.16 0.43
C LYS A 206 -7.27 -36.01 1.88
N ASP A 207 -6.54 -37.01 2.36
CA ASP A 207 -5.97 -37.00 3.71
C ASP A 207 -4.92 -35.90 3.92
N ASN A 208 -4.05 -35.66 2.92
CA ASN A 208 -3.08 -34.58 2.97
C ASN A 208 -3.76 -33.20 2.86
N ALA A 209 -4.82 -33.08 2.07
CA ALA A 209 -5.61 -31.84 1.97
C ALA A 209 -6.36 -31.55 3.28
N GLU A 210 -6.89 -32.58 3.92
CA GLU A 210 -7.57 -32.45 5.20
C GLU A 210 -6.61 -32.13 6.35
N GLN A 211 -5.43 -32.74 6.39
CA GLN A 211 -4.38 -32.40 7.33
C GLN A 211 -3.91 -30.94 7.17
N LEU A 212 -3.72 -30.48 5.94
CA LEU A 212 -3.35 -29.10 5.66
C LEU A 212 -4.46 -28.12 6.07
N LEU A 213 -5.71 -28.46 5.78
CA LEU A 213 -6.87 -27.65 6.17
C LEU A 213 -6.98 -27.55 7.70
N ASN A 214 -6.78 -28.65 8.40
CA ASN A 214 -6.81 -28.68 9.87
C ASN A 214 -5.64 -27.89 10.48
N ALA A 215 -4.44 -27.98 9.90
CA ALA A 215 -3.29 -27.16 10.32
C ALA A 215 -3.55 -25.67 10.12
N VAL A 216 -4.15 -25.27 8.98
CA VAL A 216 -4.51 -23.86 8.72
C VAL A 216 -5.58 -23.37 9.70
N LYS A 217 -6.63 -24.17 9.97
CA LYS A 217 -7.67 -23.84 10.94
C LYS A 217 -7.11 -23.69 12.36
N GLN A 218 -6.17 -24.53 12.75
CA GLN A 218 -5.52 -24.45 14.04
C GLN A 218 -4.66 -23.20 14.18
N GLN A 219 -3.92 -22.85 13.13
CA GLN A 219 -3.11 -21.63 13.09
C GLN A 219 -3.97 -20.36 13.12
N GLU A 220 -5.12 -20.38 12.46
CA GLU A 220 -6.09 -19.29 12.49
C GLU A 220 -6.70 -19.12 13.87
N LYS A 221 -7.08 -20.22 14.54
CA LYS A 221 -7.57 -20.21 15.92
C LYS A 221 -6.54 -19.66 16.90
N GLU A 222 -5.27 -20.09 16.82
CA GLU A 222 -4.19 -19.55 17.65
C GLU A 222 -3.97 -18.05 17.41
N THR A 223 -4.10 -17.61 16.16
CA THR A 223 -3.97 -16.19 15.81
C THR A 223 -5.12 -15.37 16.40
N GLN A 224 -6.36 -15.88 16.32
CA GLN A 224 -7.52 -15.24 16.92
C GLN A 224 -7.43 -15.21 18.46
N GLU A 225 -6.94 -16.28 19.10
CA GLU A 225 -6.69 -16.31 20.55
C GLU A 225 -5.62 -15.31 20.98
N ARG A 226 -4.53 -15.18 20.21
CA ARG A 226 -3.50 -14.16 20.47
C ARG A 226 -4.06 -12.74 20.31
N LEU A 227 -4.84 -12.48 19.27
CA LEU A 227 -5.52 -11.21 19.06
C LEU A 227 -6.48 -10.89 20.19
N SER A 228 -7.29 -11.86 20.62
CA SER A 228 -8.23 -11.68 21.74
C SER A 228 -7.53 -11.41 23.06
N LYS A 229 -6.36 -12.02 23.32
CA LYS A 229 -5.54 -11.73 24.50
C LYS A 229 -4.95 -10.32 24.46
N VAL A 230 -4.50 -9.85 23.28
CA VAL A 230 -3.98 -8.49 23.12
C VAL A 230 -5.07 -7.44 23.29
N ILE A 231 -6.29 -7.72 22.80
CA ILE A 231 -7.45 -6.82 22.94
C ILE A 231 -7.96 -6.77 24.37
N ARG A 232 -7.84 -7.88 25.13
CA ARG A 232 -8.29 -7.97 26.54
C ARG A 232 -7.28 -7.41 27.55
N GLN A 233 -6.03 -7.12 27.16
CA GLN A 233 -5.11 -6.40 28.04
C GLN A 233 -5.55 -4.93 28.09
N PRO A 234 -5.99 -4.41 29.25
CA PRO A 234 -6.25 -3.00 29.39
C PRO A 234 -4.95 -2.25 29.10
N SER A 235 -5.01 -1.29 28.20
CA SER A 235 -3.88 -0.41 27.94
C SER A 235 -3.76 0.56 29.11
N ASP A 236 -3.00 0.21 30.13
CA ASP A 236 -2.63 1.11 31.24
C ASP A 236 -1.64 2.21 30.82
N LYS A 237 -1.54 2.48 29.54
CA LYS A 237 -0.85 3.66 29.05
C LYS A 237 -1.87 4.74 28.74
N LYS A 238 -2.09 5.65 29.70
CA LYS A 238 -2.61 6.98 29.42
C LYS A 238 -1.81 7.54 28.25
N LEU A 239 -2.45 7.65 27.09
CA LEU A 239 -1.94 8.44 25.99
C LEU A 239 -1.90 9.89 26.46
N ASP A 240 -0.72 10.41 26.76
CA ASP A 240 -0.51 11.83 26.92
C ASP A 240 -0.97 12.49 25.62
N LYS A 241 -2.09 13.19 25.73
CA LYS A 241 -2.65 14.04 24.68
C LYS A 241 -1.77 15.28 24.56
N ASN A 242 -0.75 15.22 23.71
CA ASN A 242 -0.05 16.39 23.22
C ASN A 242 0.01 16.31 21.69
N TRP A 243 -1.08 16.80 21.07
CA TRP A 243 -1.15 17.18 19.66
C TRP A 243 -1.90 18.50 19.53
#